data_3d51ff7a816a97ac503da44380f65ce9
#
_entry.id   3d51ff7a816a97ac503da44380f65ce9
#
_cell.length_a   1.000
_cell.length_b   1.000
_cell.length_c   1.000
_cell.angle_alpha   90.00
_cell.angle_beta   90.00
_cell.angle_gamma   90.00
#
_symmetry.space_group_name_H-M   'P 1'
#
loop_
_entity.id
_entity.type
_entity.pdbx_description
1 polymer ?
#
loop_
_entity_poly.entity_id
_entity_poly.type
_entity_poly.pdbx_seq_one_letter_code
_entity_poly.pdbx_strand_id
1 'polypeptide(L)'
;MDAAKYILIICYLLQTLLPLQISLATDSQNEAEDSEEDVSSIIAKLNKGQTCFWPKSSSGIVTVPYTLSVDYTSTDSAIIYSAIQEYTSLTCIRFVERKTETDYIQIQSVDGCWSYLGRIGGSQVLSLLNPGCVLKGIVQHELNHVLGFVHEHTRSDRDTYVYMEWANIPDVYKSNFEMTQPATNNMGLPYDYSSVMHYGRYAFSNAPGKATIVPKPDPSVPIGQRYGLSALDLQKINRLYQCDVCSSLLFDPSGYLNSGYAQSANQNRSQCVWLIRIPTNKVFLQFQSFDPSPGCISDSVKVYDGAGKMSPLLINTTCGMKKLPPVMSSGNLMFVEFLSGGASTFTASYQTVACGGMQTKLNGTVTSPGYPTKYLPSTDCIWSIVAPSGNRVQLNFISFALESSRNCVYDYLSISDSSRSGTSVSDKYCGAKNMPPLVSSGNWVLLKFHSDIVRRWMETNDLGTDYTLFFTTERI
;
A
#
# COMPACT_ATOMS: atom_id res chain seq x y z
N MET A 1 6.22 26.95 23.09
CA MET A 1 7.64 26.54 23.03
C MET A 1 7.73 25.58 21.83
N ASP A 2 8.53 25.99 20.85
CA ASP A 2 8.54 25.36 19.52
C ASP A 2 8.97 23.90 19.54
N ALA A 3 8.19 23.03 18.88
CA ALA A 3 8.52 21.61 18.64
C ALA A 3 9.93 21.45 18.01
N ALA A 4 10.39 22.44 17.23
CA ALA A 4 11.73 22.49 16.66
C ALA A 4 12.85 22.55 17.72
N LYS A 5 12.61 23.15 18.88
CA LYS A 5 13.61 23.20 19.98
C LYS A 5 13.76 21.86 20.70
N TYR A 6 12.68 21.08 20.84
CA TYR A 6 12.78 19.75 21.46
C TYR A 6 13.47 18.72 20.55
N ILE A 7 13.27 18.83 19.25
CA ILE A 7 13.91 17.97 18.25
C ILE A 7 15.42 18.28 18.15
N LEU A 8 15.84 19.54 18.31
CA LEU A 8 17.25 19.94 18.41
C LEU A 8 17.95 19.32 19.63
N ILE A 9 17.23 19.13 20.74
CA ILE A 9 17.78 18.50 21.96
C ILE A 9 18.01 17.00 21.74
N ILE A 10 17.19 16.31 20.96
CA ILE A 10 17.35 14.87 20.62
C ILE A 10 18.64 14.66 19.82
N CYS A 11 18.93 15.50 18.85
CA CYS A 11 20.19 15.43 18.11
C CYS A 11 21.41 15.85 18.94
N TYR A 12 21.24 16.63 20.01
CA TYR A 12 22.36 17.17 20.81
C TYR A 12 22.80 16.24 21.96
N LEU A 13 21.92 15.41 22.53
CA LEU A 13 22.19 14.60 23.71
C LEU A 13 22.57 13.15 23.42
N LEU A 14 22.42 12.66 22.20
CA LEU A 14 22.95 11.37 21.77
C LEU A 14 24.50 11.32 21.64
N GLN A 15 25.20 12.38 22.10
CA GLN A 15 26.63 12.60 21.90
C GLN A 15 27.57 11.94 22.92
N THR A 16 27.07 11.25 23.92
CA THR A 16 27.95 10.70 24.98
C THR A 16 27.65 9.22 25.21
N LEU A 17 28.38 8.32 24.58
CA LEU A 17 28.88 7.05 25.15
C LEU A 17 29.48 6.12 24.07
N LEU A 18 30.59 5.48 24.42
CA LEU A 18 31.65 4.84 23.65
C LEU A 18 31.39 3.38 23.18
N PRO A 19 32.32 2.79 22.39
CA PRO A 19 32.05 1.78 21.35
C PRO A 19 32.31 0.32 21.76
N LEU A 20 31.79 -0.66 21.00
CA LEU A 20 32.36 -2.02 20.94
C LEU A 20 31.98 -2.83 19.69
N GLN A 21 32.86 -3.73 19.35
CA GLN A 21 33.21 -4.43 18.14
C GLN A 21 32.28 -5.55 17.67
N ILE A 22 32.41 -5.84 16.38
CA ILE A 22 31.76 -6.86 15.54
C ILE A 22 32.23 -8.28 15.83
N SER A 23 31.32 -9.25 15.73
CA SER A 23 31.66 -10.67 15.52
C SER A 23 30.60 -11.34 14.64
N LEU A 24 31.07 -11.97 13.57
CA LEU A 24 30.33 -12.75 12.59
C LEU A 24 29.82 -14.08 13.16
N ALA A 25 28.58 -14.43 12.86
CA ALA A 25 28.13 -15.84 12.89
C ALA A 25 27.08 -16.08 11.82
N THR A 26 27.39 -17.02 10.94
CA THR A 26 26.57 -17.59 9.87
C THR A 26 25.61 -18.63 10.43
N ASP A 27 24.31 -18.59 10.13
CA ASP A 27 23.57 -19.69 9.50
C ASP A 27 22.04 -19.45 9.40
N SER A 28 21.55 -19.68 8.21
CA SER A 28 20.26 -20.15 7.68
C SER A 28 18.91 -19.73 8.25
N GLN A 29 18.16 -19.12 7.35
CA GLN A 29 16.70 -19.14 7.11
C GLN A 29 15.81 -18.08 7.79
N ASN A 30 15.34 -17.15 6.94
CA ASN A 30 14.06 -16.44 6.99
C ASN A 30 13.85 -15.28 7.95
N GLU A 31 14.84 -14.51 8.28
CA GLU A 31 14.68 -13.08 8.58
C GLU A 31 16.00 -12.41 8.19
N ALA A 32 15.96 -11.43 7.28
CA ALA A 32 17.10 -10.54 7.09
C ALA A 32 17.29 -9.79 8.41
N GLU A 33 18.21 -10.27 9.24
CA GLU A 33 18.55 -9.62 10.51
C GLU A 33 19.24 -8.29 10.19
N ASP A 34 18.65 -7.20 10.69
CA ASP A 34 19.27 -5.88 10.70
C ASP A 34 20.59 -5.97 11.49
N SER A 35 21.71 -6.07 10.81
CA SER A 35 23.02 -5.87 11.44
C SER A 35 23.24 -4.36 11.58
N GLU A 36 22.62 -3.76 12.61
CA GLU A 36 22.84 -2.34 12.91
C GLU A 36 24.24 -2.12 13.48
N GLU A 37 25.11 -1.49 12.70
CA GLU A 37 26.27 -0.80 13.25
C GLU A 37 25.81 0.42 14.05
N ASP A 38 26.14 0.36 15.31
CA ASP A 38 26.22 1.36 16.35
C ASP A 38 25.84 2.81 16.02
N VAL A 39 24.69 3.20 16.52
CA VAL A 39 24.18 4.59 16.62
C VAL A 39 25.23 5.54 17.22
N SER A 40 26.21 5.07 17.99
CA SER A 40 27.23 5.86 18.66
C SER A 40 28.28 6.46 17.70
N SER A 41 28.56 5.82 16.56
CA SER A 41 29.47 6.38 15.55
C SER A 41 28.87 7.59 14.82
N ILE A 42 27.56 7.66 14.78
CA ILE A 42 26.76 8.72 14.13
C ILE A 42 26.79 10.01 14.94
N ILE A 43 26.82 9.87 16.25
CA ILE A 43 26.74 10.95 17.24
C ILE A 43 28.00 11.85 17.22
N ALA A 44 29.14 11.28 16.92
CA ALA A 44 30.41 12.00 16.94
C ALA A 44 30.56 13.12 15.90
N LYS A 45 29.71 13.17 14.85
CA LYS A 45 29.78 14.17 13.76
C LYS A 45 28.76 15.31 13.86
N LEU A 46 27.79 15.25 14.76
CA LEU A 46 26.74 16.28 14.94
C LEU A 46 27.22 17.60 15.63
N ASN A 47 28.49 17.69 15.93
CA ASN A 47 29.11 18.79 16.72
C ASN A 47 29.18 20.17 16.03
N LYS A 48 28.48 20.41 14.90
CA LYS A 48 28.59 21.66 14.14
C LYS A 48 27.29 22.46 14.00
N GLY A 49 26.31 22.28 14.87
CA GLY A 49 25.08 23.13 14.84
C GLY A 49 24.20 22.90 13.60
N GLN A 50 24.36 21.81 12.87
CA GLN A 50 23.53 21.46 11.73
C GLN A 50 22.31 20.67 12.21
N THR A 51 21.14 21.01 11.69
CA THR A 51 19.91 20.23 11.94
C THR A 51 20.06 18.86 11.27
N CYS A 52 19.72 17.79 12.00
CA CYS A 52 19.76 16.41 11.45
C CYS A 52 18.57 16.08 10.53
N PHE A 53 17.82 17.08 10.11
CA PHE A 53 16.73 16.92 9.16
C PHE A 53 17.10 17.47 7.78
N TRP A 54 16.57 16.82 6.76
CA TRP A 54 16.69 17.31 5.39
C TRP A 54 15.91 18.62 5.23
N PRO A 55 16.49 19.65 4.63
CA PRO A 55 15.86 20.95 4.56
C PRO A 55 14.64 20.95 3.63
N LYS A 56 13.62 21.66 4.04
CA LYS A 56 12.44 21.91 3.23
C LYS A 56 12.65 23.16 2.39
N SER A 57 12.39 23.06 1.09
CA SER A 57 12.46 24.20 0.17
C SER A 57 11.31 25.19 0.38
N SER A 58 11.40 26.37 -0.21
CA SER A 58 10.31 27.35 -0.23
C SER A 58 9.04 26.85 -0.92
N SER A 59 9.16 25.86 -1.82
CA SER A 59 8.01 25.19 -2.44
C SER A 59 7.38 24.11 -1.58
N GLY A 60 7.86 23.90 -0.34
CA GLY A 60 7.33 22.89 0.57
C GLY A 60 7.85 21.47 0.31
N ILE A 61 8.82 21.29 -0.56
CA ILE A 61 9.40 19.98 -0.91
C ILE A 61 10.68 19.75 -0.12
N VAL A 62 10.88 18.52 0.35
CA VAL A 62 12.10 18.02 0.97
C VAL A 62 12.83 17.13 -0.04
N THR A 63 14.01 17.53 -0.46
CA THR A 63 14.81 16.79 -1.44
C THR A 63 15.93 16.04 -0.73
N VAL A 64 16.02 14.73 -0.98
CA VAL A 64 17.08 13.85 -0.49
C VAL A 64 17.82 13.29 -1.71
N PRO A 65 19.01 13.86 -2.03
CA PRO A 65 19.80 13.37 -3.16
C PRO A 65 20.40 11.99 -2.85
N TYR A 66 20.47 11.10 -3.85
CA TYR A 66 21.10 9.79 -3.67
C TYR A 66 21.93 9.37 -4.88
N THR A 67 22.89 8.49 -4.64
CA THR A 67 23.55 7.67 -5.67
C THR A 67 23.18 6.20 -5.44
N LEU A 68 23.00 5.45 -6.51
CA LEU A 68 22.76 4.01 -6.47
C LEU A 68 23.97 3.28 -7.03
N SER A 69 24.48 2.28 -6.28
CA SER A 69 25.61 1.48 -6.74
C SER A 69 25.26 0.71 -8.02
N VAL A 70 26.26 0.55 -8.88
CA VAL A 70 26.18 -0.25 -10.10
C VAL A 70 26.13 -1.75 -9.83
N ASP A 71 26.39 -2.17 -8.59
CA ASP A 71 26.39 -3.58 -8.19
C ASP A 71 24.97 -4.17 -8.09
N TYR A 72 23.93 -3.33 -8.03
CA TYR A 72 22.55 -3.77 -8.04
C TYR A 72 22.09 -4.14 -9.44
N THR A 73 21.41 -5.28 -9.54
CA THR A 73 20.76 -5.70 -10.80
C THR A 73 19.60 -4.77 -11.16
N SER A 74 19.09 -4.89 -12.38
CA SER A 74 17.88 -4.14 -12.80
C SER A 74 16.66 -4.47 -11.93
N THR A 75 16.54 -5.70 -11.43
CA THR A 75 15.47 -6.13 -10.52
C THR A 75 15.62 -5.46 -9.16
N ASP A 76 16.82 -5.44 -8.59
CA ASP A 76 17.11 -4.79 -7.32
C ASP A 76 16.82 -3.28 -7.40
N SER A 77 17.31 -2.64 -8.46
CA SER A 77 17.05 -1.23 -8.72
C SER A 77 15.56 -0.93 -8.83
N ALA A 78 14.77 -1.79 -9.48
CA ALA A 78 13.33 -1.63 -9.58
C ALA A 78 12.64 -1.71 -8.20
N ILE A 79 13.09 -2.58 -7.30
CA ILE A 79 12.59 -2.68 -5.92
C ILE A 79 12.91 -1.39 -5.16
N ILE A 80 14.14 -0.89 -5.23
CA ILE A 80 14.58 0.35 -4.58
C ILE A 80 13.77 1.55 -5.10
N TYR A 81 13.62 1.67 -6.42
CA TYR A 81 12.80 2.74 -7.02
C TYR A 81 11.32 2.63 -6.60
N SER A 82 10.76 1.42 -6.52
CA SER A 82 9.39 1.21 -6.03
C SER A 82 9.20 1.69 -4.59
N ALA A 83 10.19 1.45 -3.72
CA ALA A 83 10.19 1.94 -2.34
C ALA A 83 10.22 3.48 -2.29
N ILE A 84 11.08 4.12 -3.08
CA ILE A 84 11.22 5.58 -3.20
C ILE A 84 9.93 6.23 -3.74
N GLN A 85 9.29 5.61 -4.72
CA GLN A 85 8.07 6.14 -5.34
C GLN A 85 6.90 6.31 -4.37
N GLU A 86 6.83 5.50 -3.34
CA GLU A 86 5.79 5.63 -2.30
C GLU A 86 5.92 6.96 -1.53
N TYR A 87 7.15 7.36 -1.16
CA TYR A 87 7.40 8.67 -0.54
C TYR A 87 7.02 9.81 -1.47
N THR A 88 7.42 9.72 -2.74
CA THR A 88 7.08 10.72 -3.76
C THR A 88 5.57 10.89 -3.94
N SER A 89 4.83 9.80 -3.85
CA SER A 89 3.38 9.78 -4.08
C SER A 89 2.58 10.27 -2.88
N LEU A 90 3.05 9.97 -1.65
CA LEU A 90 2.26 10.11 -0.42
C LEU A 90 2.78 11.19 0.54
N THR A 91 3.95 11.78 0.28
CA THR A 91 4.59 12.77 1.15
C THR A 91 5.13 13.95 0.36
N CYS A 92 5.73 14.92 1.05
CA CYS A 92 6.53 15.98 0.42
C CYS A 92 8.01 15.58 0.22
N ILE A 93 8.40 14.35 0.54
CA ILE A 93 9.78 13.85 0.39
C ILE A 93 10.03 13.46 -1.07
N ARG A 94 11.20 13.85 -1.60
CA ARG A 94 11.66 13.53 -2.94
C ARG A 94 13.08 12.98 -2.87
N PHE A 95 13.21 11.68 -2.98
CA PHE A 95 14.52 11.08 -3.24
C PHE A 95 14.84 11.27 -4.72
N VAL A 96 15.95 11.93 -5.02
CA VAL A 96 16.34 12.29 -6.39
C VAL A 96 17.77 11.85 -6.67
N GLU A 97 18.07 11.47 -7.92
CA GLU A 97 19.45 11.18 -8.30
C GLU A 97 20.32 12.41 -8.09
N ARG A 98 21.45 12.21 -7.39
CA ARG A 98 22.42 13.25 -7.09
C ARG A 98 23.04 13.81 -8.37
N LYS A 99 23.19 15.12 -8.41
CA LYS A 99 23.95 15.84 -9.46
C LYS A 99 25.22 16.46 -8.87
N THR A 100 25.08 17.51 -8.06
CA THR A 100 26.17 18.29 -7.48
C THR A 100 26.02 18.53 -5.99
N GLU A 101 24.95 18.01 -5.39
CA GLU A 101 24.62 18.25 -3.99
C GLU A 101 25.72 17.73 -3.08
N THR A 102 26.05 18.52 -2.05
CA THR A 102 27.08 18.19 -1.05
C THR A 102 26.57 17.09 -0.12
N ASP A 103 25.34 17.24 0.36
CA ASP A 103 24.73 16.28 1.27
C ASP A 103 23.86 15.30 0.48
N TYR A 104 24.18 14.00 0.57
CA TYR A 104 23.47 12.95 -0.16
C TYR A 104 23.69 11.58 0.47
N ILE A 105 22.83 10.64 0.13
CA ILE A 105 22.97 9.24 0.52
C ILE A 105 23.63 8.42 -0.58
N GLN A 106 24.49 7.48 -0.19
CA GLN A 106 25.10 6.49 -1.08
C GLN A 106 24.46 5.13 -0.80
N ILE A 107 23.53 4.72 -1.67
CA ILE A 107 22.87 3.41 -1.57
C ILE A 107 23.83 2.39 -2.20
N GLN A 108 24.36 1.49 -1.37
CA GLN A 108 25.36 0.50 -1.80
C GLN A 108 25.18 -0.83 -1.05
N SER A 109 25.68 -1.91 -1.67
CA SER A 109 25.68 -3.24 -1.10
C SER A 109 26.99 -3.43 -0.30
N VAL A 110 26.99 -3.02 0.95
CA VAL A 110 28.03 -3.37 1.92
C VAL A 110 27.47 -4.33 2.95
N ASP A 111 28.11 -4.55 4.06
CA ASP A 111 27.66 -5.53 5.05
C ASP A 111 26.37 -5.10 5.74
N GLY A 112 25.35 -5.95 5.76
CA GLY A 112 24.05 -5.74 6.44
C GLY A 112 23.10 -4.72 5.81
N CYS A 113 21.99 -4.47 6.52
CA CYS A 113 21.00 -3.45 6.22
C CYS A 113 21.10 -2.37 7.29
N TRP A 114 21.55 -1.18 6.94
CA TRP A 114 21.68 -0.09 7.91
C TRP A 114 21.78 1.29 7.24
N SER A 115 21.49 2.31 8.01
CA SER A 115 21.63 3.71 7.59
C SER A 115 21.99 4.63 8.74
N TYR A 116 22.54 5.79 8.43
CA TYR A 116 22.67 6.89 9.38
C TYR A 116 21.31 7.52 9.71
N LEU A 117 21.15 7.97 10.96
CA LEU A 117 19.92 8.63 11.41
C LEU A 117 19.91 10.10 10.98
N GLY A 118 18.97 10.46 10.13
CA GLY A 118 18.83 11.82 9.62
C GLY A 118 19.93 12.24 8.65
N ARG A 119 20.09 13.55 8.46
CA ARG A 119 21.14 14.17 7.63
C ARG A 119 22.37 14.47 8.45
N ILE A 120 23.48 13.83 8.18
CA ILE A 120 24.74 14.02 8.92
C ILE A 120 25.70 15.02 8.26
N GLY A 121 25.36 15.53 7.08
CA GLY A 121 26.23 16.40 6.26
C GLY A 121 27.26 15.62 5.43
N GLY A 122 27.51 16.09 4.21
CA GLY A 122 28.34 15.36 3.26
C GLY A 122 27.67 14.11 2.70
N SER A 123 28.48 13.15 2.28
CA SER A 123 28.02 11.83 1.84
C SER A 123 27.78 10.91 3.04
N GLN A 124 26.68 10.17 3.04
CA GLN A 124 26.37 9.15 4.04
C GLN A 124 25.93 7.84 3.37
N VAL A 125 26.41 6.73 3.90
CA VAL A 125 26.09 5.40 3.38
C VAL A 125 24.71 4.97 3.88
N LEU A 126 23.95 4.35 2.98
CA LEU A 126 22.80 3.51 3.27
C LEU A 126 23.14 2.13 2.69
N SER A 127 23.31 1.14 3.56
CA SER A 127 23.63 -0.22 3.15
C SER A 127 22.40 -1.06 2.91
N LEU A 128 22.37 -1.71 1.75
CA LEU A 128 21.38 -2.73 1.41
C LEU A 128 22.12 -3.92 0.84
N LEU A 129 22.62 -4.80 1.72
CA LEU A 129 23.35 -6.01 1.30
C LEU A 129 22.50 -6.84 0.33
N ASN A 130 23.10 -7.22 -0.78
CA ASN A 130 22.51 -8.11 -1.77
C ASN A 130 23.30 -9.43 -1.85
N PRO A 131 22.67 -10.59 -1.64
CA PRO A 131 21.25 -10.77 -1.31
C PRO A 131 20.94 -10.53 0.17
N GLY A 132 19.65 -10.16 0.46
CA GLY A 132 19.11 -10.06 1.82
C GLY A 132 18.32 -8.78 2.09
N CYS A 133 18.92 -7.61 1.87
CA CYS A 133 18.31 -6.33 2.24
C CYS A 133 17.47 -5.67 1.12
N VAL A 134 17.53 -6.15 -0.12
CA VAL A 134 16.80 -5.53 -1.23
C VAL A 134 15.35 -6.03 -1.26
N LEU A 135 14.63 -5.73 -0.20
CA LEU A 135 13.18 -5.93 -0.06
C LEU A 135 12.52 -4.57 0.21
N LYS A 136 11.36 -4.31 -0.41
CA LYS A 136 10.71 -3.00 -0.35
C LYS A 136 10.58 -2.44 1.08
N GLY A 137 10.13 -3.25 2.04
CA GLY A 137 9.97 -2.82 3.42
C GLY A 137 11.30 -2.56 4.13
N ILE A 138 12.36 -3.30 3.83
CA ILE A 138 13.71 -3.04 4.36
C ILE A 138 14.26 -1.74 3.77
N VAL A 139 14.16 -1.54 2.47
CA VAL A 139 14.55 -0.27 1.83
C VAL A 139 13.84 0.91 2.48
N GLN A 140 12.53 0.79 2.75
CA GLN A 140 11.77 1.85 3.40
C GLN A 140 12.14 2.04 4.87
N HIS A 141 12.54 0.97 5.58
CA HIS A 141 13.07 1.03 6.93
C HIS A 141 14.34 1.91 6.96
N GLU A 142 15.31 1.60 6.11
CA GLU A 142 16.57 2.36 6.04
C GLU A 142 16.34 3.80 5.57
N LEU A 143 15.45 4.03 4.61
CA LEU A 143 15.07 5.38 4.20
C LEU A 143 14.37 6.17 5.33
N ASN A 144 13.63 5.51 6.22
CA ASN A 144 13.07 6.18 7.39
C ASN A 144 14.15 6.58 8.41
N HIS A 145 15.21 5.77 8.58
CA HIS A 145 16.38 6.21 9.35
C HIS A 145 17.02 7.46 8.73
N VAL A 146 17.22 7.48 7.40
CA VAL A 146 17.68 8.69 6.69
C VAL A 146 16.80 9.89 6.97
N LEU A 147 15.50 9.71 7.14
CA LEU A 147 14.56 10.77 7.47
C LEU A 147 14.55 11.14 8.97
N GLY A 148 15.31 10.45 9.82
CA GLY A 148 15.46 10.74 11.25
C GLY A 148 14.53 9.96 12.16
N PHE A 149 13.95 8.85 11.71
CA PHE A 149 13.10 7.99 12.54
C PHE A 149 13.92 6.88 13.19
N VAL A 150 13.78 6.75 14.50
CA VAL A 150 14.28 5.62 15.30
C VAL A 150 13.28 4.47 15.27
N HIS A 151 13.69 3.32 15.80
CA HIS A 151 12.84 2.15 15.91
C HIS A 151 11.59 2.40 16.76
N GLU A 152 10.46 1.81 16.39
CA GLU A 152 9.19 1.98 17.10
C GLU A 152 9.26 1.40 18.52
N HIS A 153 9.93 0.24 18.71
CA HIS A 153 10.08 -0.42 20.01
C HIS A 153 11.04 0.31 20.96
N THR A 154 11.75 1.35 20.50
CA THR A 154 12.59 2.21 21.34
C THR A 154 11.92 3.51 21.77
N ARG A 155 10.65 3.72 21.41
CA ARG A 155 9.85 4.88 21.86
C ARG A 155 9.82 4.98 23.37
N SER A 156 9.78 6.22 23.90
CA SER A 156 9.75 6.49 25.33
C SER A 156 8.50 5.95 26.05
N ASP A 157 7.40 5.68 25.32
CA ASP A 157 6.16 5.10 25.87
C ASP A 157 5.99 3.59 25.57
N ARG A 158 7.01 2.92 24.95
CA ARG A 158 6.95 1.55 24.46
C ARG A 158 6.54 0.52 25.54
N ASP A 159 6.92 0.74 26.80
CA ASP A 159 6.63 -0.19 27.91
C ASP A 159 5.12 -0.29 28.23
N THR A 160 4.29 0.61 27.73
CA THR A 160 2.83 0.48 27.76
C THR A 160 2.34 -0.57 26.75
N TYR A 161 3.06 -0.77 25.64
CA TYR A 161 2.62 -1.52 24.45
C TYR A 161 3.37 -2.83 24.25
N VAL A 162 4.60 -2.93 24.70
CA VAL A 162 5.43 -4.13 24.55
C VAL A 162 6.14 -4.46 25.84
N TYR A 163 6.45 -5.74 26.01
CA TYR A 163 7.31 -6.25 27.08
C TYR A 163 8.62 -6.74 26.47
N MET A 164 9.77 -6.37 27.07
CA MET A 164 11.09 -6.82 26.64
C MET A 164 11.55 -8.03 27.47
N GLU A 165 11.82 -9.12 26.80
CA GLU A 165 12.34 -10.35 27.39
C GLU A 165 13.88 -10.31 27.43
N TRP A 166 14.43 -9.45 28.28
CA TRP A 166 15.87 -9.19 28.38
C TRP A 166 16.75 -10.42 28.54
N ALA A 167 16.24 -11.49 29.16
CA ALA A 167 16.96 -12.77 29.31
C ALA A 167 17.17 -13.50 27.97
N ASN A 168 16.36 -13.15 26.95
CA ASN A 168 16.43 -13.75 25.61
C ASN A 168 17.30 -12.93 24.66
N ILE A 169 17.81 -11.77 25.09
CA ILE A 169 18.62 -10.86 24.28
C ILE A 169 20.09 -11.01 24.72
N PRO A 170 21.01 -11.35 23.80
CA PRO A 170 22.46 -11.34 24.11
C PRO A 170 22.90 -9.95 24.56
N ASP A 171 23.84 -9.87 25.50
CA ASP A 171 24.29 -8.61 26.11
C ASP A 171 24.79 -7.59 25.05
N VAL A 172 25.43 -8.09 24.00
CA VAL A 172 25.98 -7.25 22.92
C VAL A 172 24.90 -6.52 22.10
N TYR A 173 23.65 -7.01 22.13
CA TYR A 173 22.52 -6.41 21.38
C TYR A 173 21.52 -5.68 22.28
N LYS A 174 21.71 -5.66 23.60
CA LYS A 174 20.76 -5.01 24.52
C LYS A 174 20.57 -3.53 24.25
N SER A 175 21.63 -2.84 23.79
CA SER A 175 21.57 -1.44 23.43
C SER A 175 20.53 -1.13 22.35
N ASN A 176 20.31 -2.06 21.41
CA ASN A 176 19.32 -1.90 20.33
C ASN A 176 17.87 -1.93 20.86
N PHE A 177 17.67 -2.40 22.09
CA PHE A 177 16.35 -2.51 22.74
C PHE A 177 16.14 -1.45 23.81
N GLU A 178 17.10 -0.59 24.09
CA GLU A 178 16.96 0.50 25.04
C GLU A 178 16.03 1.58 24.50
N MET A 179 15.31 2.25 25.39
CA MET A 179 14.52 3.42 24.99
C MET A 179 15.43 4.53 24.51
N THR A 180 15.12 5.13 23.39
CA THR A 180 15.86 6.27 22.83
C THR A 180 15.92 7.42 23.84
N GLN A 181 17.13 7.91 24.13
CA GLN A 181 17.37 9.04 25.02
C GLN A 181 17.92 10.23 24.21
N PRO A 182 17.45 11.46 24.46
CA PRO A 182 16.30 11.79 25.33
C PRO A 182 14.97 11.27 24.77
N ALA A 183 13.91 11.31 25.57
CA ALA A 183 12.59 10.78 25.21
C ALA A 183 12.15 11.20 23.81
N THR A 184 11.65 10.23 23.03
CA THR A 184 11.19 10.43 21.67
C THR A 184 10.03 11.42 21.60
N ASN A 185 10.00 12.25 20.56
CA ASN A 185 8.81 13.00 20.23
C ASN A 185 7.86 12.11 19.42
N ASN A 186 6.86 11.54 20.10
CA ASN A 186 5.87 10.67 19.47
C ASN A 186 4.85 11.44 18.60
N MET A 187 5.01 12.76 18.44
CA MET A 187 4.19 13.66 17.62
C MET A 187 2.67 13.53 17.90
N GLY A 188 2.28 13.09 19.11
CA GLY A 188 0.89 12.85 19.47
C GLY A 188 0.23 11.69 18.69
N LEU A 189 1.03 10.78 18.11
CA LEU A 189 0.55 9.58 17.41
C LEU A 189 0.64 8.35 18.32
N PRO A 190 -0.33 7.43 18.23
CA PRO A 190 -0.30 6.19 19.01
C PRO A 190 0.90 5.33 18.63
N TYR A 191 1.21 4.34 19.47
CA TYR A 191 2.18 3.30 19.18
C TYR A 191 1.72 2.43 18.01
N ASP A 192 2.65 2.08 17.12
CA ASP A 192 2.34 1.39 15.89
C ASP A 192 2.99 0.00 15.80
N TYR A 193 2.25 -1.04 16.16
CA TYR A 193 2.70 -2.43 16.01
C TYR A 193 2.97 -2.83 14.55
N SER A 194 2.34 -2.13 13.59
CA SER A 194 2.51 -2.37 12.16
C SER A 194 3.56 -1.48 11.51
N SER A 195 4.26 -0.63 12.27
CA SER A 195 5.33 0.21 11.75
C SER A 195 6.41 -0.64 11.07
N VAL A 196 6.89 -0.15 9.92
CA VAL A 196 8.07 -0.75 9.27
C VAL A 196 9.33 -0.60 10.13
N MET A 197 9.32 0.34 11.09
CA MET A 197 10.39 0.58 12.06
C MET A 197 10.30 -0.29 13.33
N HIS A 198 9.34 -1.19 13.40
CA HIS A 198 9.19 -2.09 14.54
C HIS A 198 9.99 -3.37 14.33
N TYR A 199 10.76 -3.80 15.34
CA TYR A 199 11.41 -5.11 15.33
C TYR A 199 10.40 -6.25 15.38
N GLY A 200 10.79 -7.38 14.83
CA GLY A 200 10.05 -8.63 14.94
C GLY A 200 10.09 -9.21 16.34
N ARG A 201 9.19 -10.15 16.61
CA ARG A 201 9.05 -10.84 17.90
C ARG A 201 10.32 -11.52 18.38
N TYR A 202 11.13 -12.03 17.46
CA TYR A 202 12.30 -12.84 17.73
C TYR A 202 13.63 -12.14 17.37
N ALA A 203 13.58 -10.84 17.06
CA ALA A 203 14.75 -10.07 16.66
C ALA A 203 15.89 -10.24 17.70
N PHE A 204 17.09 -10.55 17.23
CA PHE A 204 18.29 -10.77 18.05
C PHE A 204 18.12 -11.79 19.20
N SER A 205 17.26 -12.79 19.04
CA SER A 205 17.04 -13.80 20.08
C SER A 205 18.26 -14.72 20.26
N ASN A 206 18.58 -15.03 21.51
CA ASN A 206 19.66 -15.97 21.86
C ASN A 206 19.31 -17.45 21.62
N ALA A 207 18.05 -17.76 21.28
CA ALA A 207 17.62 -19.11 20.96
C ALA A 207 16.35 -19.13 20.10
N PRO A 208 16.23 -20.09 19.17
CA PRO A 208 15.03 -20.26 18.35
C PRO A 208 13.75 -20.36 19.18
N GLY A 209 12.69 -19.65 18.76
CA GLY A 209 11.39 -19.68 19.42
C GLY A 209 11.28 -18.89 20.73
N LYS A 210 12.34 -18.25 21.21
CA LYS A 210 12.30 -17.35 22.35
C LYS A 210 12.05 -15.92 21.92
N ALA A 211 10.89 -15.38 22.26
CA ALA A 211 10.57 -13.99 21.95
C ALA A 211 11.50 -13.04 22.70
N THR A 212 11.91 -11.95 22.05
CA THR A 212 12.62 -10.80 22.64
C THR A 212 11.68 -9.64 22.90
N ILE A 213 10.62 -9.50 22.06
CA ILE A 213 9.57 -8.49 22.20
C ILE A 213 8.21 -9.18 22.22
N VAL A 214 7.37 -8.83 23.19
CA VAL A 214 6.02 -9.38 23.35
C VAL A 214 5.00 -8.24 23.43
N PRO A 215 4.07 -8.12 22.47
CA PRO A 215 3.00 -7.12 22.50
C PRO A 215 2.06 -7.26 23.71
N LYS A 216 1.47 -6.15 24.15
CA LYS A 216 0.50 -6.04 25.24
C LYS A 216 -0.75 -5.29 24.77
N PRO A 217 -1.95 -5.58 25.32
CA PRO A 217 -2.25 -6.68 26.24
C PRO A 217 -2.35 -8.04 25.53
N ASP A 218 -2.43 -8.05 24.21
CA ASP A 218 -2.55 -9.27 23.40
C ASP A 218 -1.19 -9.65 22.81
N PRO A 219 -0.58 -10.75 23.31
CA PRO A 219 0.71 -11.18 22.81
C PRO A 219 0.66 -11.77 21.39
N SER A 220 -0.51 -11.99 20.81
CA SER A 220 -0.64 -12.51 19.43
C SER A 220 -0.54 -11.43 18.36
N VAL A 221 -0.59 -10.15 18.72
CA VAL A 221 -0.47 -9.03 17.78
C VAL A 221 0.80 -9.19 16.94
N PRO A 222 0.71 -9.19 15.59
CA PRO A 222 1.87 -9.31 14.73
C PRO A 222 2.72 -8.04 14.78
N ILE A 223 4.05 -8.21 14.85
CA ILE A 223 5.04 -7.14 14.82
C ILE A 223 6.19 -7.51 13.90
N GLY A 224 6.94 -6.51 13.39
CA GLY A 224 8.12 -6.73 12.56
C GLY A 224 7.82 -6.95 11.08
N GLN A 225 6.72 -6.41 10.57
CA GLN A 225 6.41 -6.52 9.14
C GLN A 225 7.43 -5.77 8.27
N ARG A 226 7.68 -6.29 7.05
CA ARG A 226 8.56 -5.69 6.03
C ARG A 226 7.86 -5.56 4.67
N TYR A 227 6.53 -5.40 4.67
CA TYR A 227 5.74 -5.16 3.44
C TYR A 227 5.82 -3.71 2.96
N GLY A 228 6.16 -2.77 3.86
CA GLY A 228 6.33 -1.34 3.57
C GLY A 228 5.76 -0.44 4.67
N LEU A 229 5.74 0.88 4.42
CA LEU A 229 5.21 1.89 5.34
C LEU A 229 3.83 1.52 5.86
N SER A 230 3.58 1.73 7.15
CA SER A 230 2.23 1.72 7.73
C SER A 230 1.51 3.05 7.47
N ALA A 231 0.21 3.11 7.77
CA ALA A 231 -0.53 4.38 7.75
C ALA A 231 0.01 5.39 8.80
N LEU A 232 0.47 4.90 9.95
CA LEU A 232 1.05 5.75 10.98
C LEU A 232 2.50 6.17 10.64
N ASP A 233 3.29 5.33 9.97
CA ASP A 233 4.60 5.73 9.43
C ASP A 233 4.43 6.91 8.47
N LEU A 234 3.47 6.83 7.55
CA LEU A 234 3.15 7.91 6.64
C LEU A 234 2.75 9.20 7.39
N GLN A 235 1.89 9.07 8.40
CA GLN A 235 1.49 10.23 9.22
C GLN A 235 2.66 10.84 9.98
N LYS A 236 3.57 10.01 10.54
CA LYS A 236 4.79 10.47 11.22
C LYS A 236 5.67 11.28 10.27
N ILE A 237 5.92 10.76 9.06
CA ILE A 237 6.71 11.47 8.04
C ILE A 237 6.07 12.81 7.69
N ASN A 238 4.77 12.82 7.39
CA ASN A 238 4.05 14.03 7.01
C ASN A 238 3.97 15.05 8.15
N ARG A 239 3.88 14.61 9.42
CA ARG A 239 3.95 15.52 10.59
C ARG A 239 5.34 16.06 10.83
N LEU A 240 6.37 15.21 10.81
CA LEU A 240 7.75 15.61 11.07
C LEU A 240 8.20 16.68 10.07
N TYR A 241 7.94 16.45 8.80
CA TYR A 241 8.32 17.35 7.72
C TYR A 241 7.25 18.37 7.37
N GLN A 242 6.15 18.43 8.15
CA GLN A 242 5.03 19.36 7.93
C GLN A 242 4.59 19.38 6.45
N CYS A 243 4.44 18.19 5.86
CA CYS A 243 4.04 18.07 4.47
C CYS A 243 2.61 18.57 4.27
N ASP A 244 2.43 19.51 3.35
CA ASP A 244 1.11 19.93 2.92
C ASP A 244 0.61 19.04 1.77
N VAL A 245 0.19 17.83 2.12
CA VAL A 245 -0.29 16.81 1.18
C VAL A 245 -1.64 16.25 1.62
N CYS A 246 -2.45 15.88 0.64
CA CYS A 246 -3.67 15.12 0.84
C CYS A 246 -3.42 13.67 0.40
N SER A 247 -3.02 12.81 1.32
CA SER A 247 -2.66 11.42 1.02
C SER A 247 -3.14 10.46 2.10
N SER A 248 -3.50 9.25 1.68
CA SER A 248 -3.91 8.17 2.58
C SER A 248 -3.38 6.83 2.10
N LEU A 249 -2.99 5.99 3.04
CA LEU A 249 -2.58 4.61 2.82
C LEU A 249 -3.58 3.69 3.52
N LEU A 250 -4.22 2.80 2.77
CA LEU A 250 -5.35 1.98 3.19
C LEU A 250 -4.97 0.50 3.12
N PHE A 251 -5.23 -0.26 4.20
CA PHE A 251 -4.86 -1.68 4.34
C PHE A 251 -6.03 -2.62 4.59
N ASP A 252 -7.17 -2.06 5.01
CA ASP A 252 -8.33 -2.86 5.33
C ASP A 252 -8.87 -3.60 4.11
N PRO A 253 -9.48 -4.78 4.27
CA PRO A 253 -10.04 -5.55 3.17
C PRO A 253 -11.20 -4.84 2.45
N SER A 254 -11.77 -3.81 3.06
CA SER A 254 -12.79 -2.95 2.46
C SER A 254 -12.79 -1.58 3.11
N GLY A 255 -13.27 -0.57 2.38
CA GLY A 255 -13.34 0.79 2.90
C GLY A 255 -13.93 1.77 1.90
N TYR A 256 -13.80 3.05 2.25
CA TYR A 256 -14.35 4.16 1.46
C TYR A 256 -13.28 5.20 1.17
N LEU A 257 -13.35 5.78 -0.03
CA LEU A 257 -12.63 6.98 -0.42
C LEU A 257 -13.63 8.13 -0.49
N ASN A 258 -13.30 9.25 0.12
CA ASN A 258 -14.12 10.45 0.10
C ASN A 258 -13.22 11.68 -0.05
N SER A 259 -13.38 12.42 -1.15
CA SER A 259 -12.61 13.64 -1.39
C SER A 259 -13.06 14.82 -0.52
N GLY A 260 -14.27 14.80 0.06
CA GLY A 260 -14.79 15.87 0.92
C GLY A 260 -14.02 16.02 2.24
N TYR A 261 -13.52 14.93 2.81
CA TYR A 261 -12.66 14.99 4.01
C TYR A 261 -11.30 15.63 3.71
N ALA A 262 -10.83 15.51 2.48
CA ALA A 262 -9.57 16.06 2.04
C ALA A 262 -9.62 17.59 1.89
N GLN A 263 -10.78 18.13 1.55
CA GLN A 263 -10.99 19.58 1.37
C GLN A 263 -11.14 20.34 2.71
N SER A 264 -11.56 19.66 3.78
CA SER A 264 -11.79 20.31 5.08
C SER A 264 -10.50 20.76 5.78
N ALA A 265 -9.35 20.17 5.45
CA ALA A 265 -8.07 20.47 6.09
C ALA A 265 -7.33 21.69 5.49
N ASN A 266 -7.55 22.00 4.21
CA ASN A 266 -6.96 23.16 3.53
C ASN A 266 -7.73 23.47 2.25
N GLN A 267 -8.40 24.62 2.20
CA GLN A 267 -9.31 25.01 1.11
C GLN A 267 -8.64 25.17 -0.28
N ASN A 268 -7.30 25.06 -0.36
CA ASN A 268 -6.53 25.24 -1.61
C ASN A 268 -5.92 23.95 -2.17
N ARG A 269 -6.25 22.76 -1.63
CA ARG A 269 -5.68 21.51 -2.15
C ARG A 269 -6.40 21.05 -3.41
N SER A 270 -5.69 21.10 -4.52
CA SER A 270 -6.17 20.65 -5.83
C SER A 270 -5.96 19.16 -6.09
N GLN A 271 -5.21 18.45 -5.23
CA GLN A 271 -4.86 17.06 -5.46
C GLN A 271 -4.92 16.23 -4.17
N CYS A 272 -5.61 15.08 -4.25
CA CYS A 272 -5.58 14.05 -3.21
C CYS A 272 -5.23 12.68 -3.80
N VAL A 273 -4.58 11.83 -3.01
CA VAL A 273 -4.16 10.50 -3.43
C VAL A 273 -4.46 9.45 -2.36
N TRP A 274 -4.82 8.27 -2.80
CA TRP A 274 -5.01 7.09 -1.95
C TRP A 274 -4.22 5.93 -2.54
N LEU A 275 -3.39 5.30 -1.72
CA LEU A 275 -2.81 4.01 -2.04
C LEU A 275 -3.56 2.94 -1.24
N ILE A 276 -4.23 2.06 -1.93
CA ILE A 276 -4.87 0.88 -1.35
C ILE A 276 -3.88 -0.26 -1.49
N ARG A 277 -3.44 -0.83 -0.36
CA ARG A 277 -2.49 -1.94 -0.27
C ARG A 277 -3.03 -3.01 0.66
N ILE A 278 -3.67 -4.01 0.10
CA ILE A 278 -4.23 -5.14 0.85
C ILE A 278 -3.22 -6.29 0.92
N PRO A 279 -3.29 -7.16 1.94
CA PRO A 279 -2.32 -8.26 2.09
C PRO A 279 -2.30 -9.22 0.91
N THR A 280 -3.46 -9.60 0.41
CA THR A 280 -3.64 -10.57 -0.68
C THR A 280 -4.83 -10.19 -1.55
N ASN A 281 -5.01 -10.88 -2.67
CA ASN A 281 -6.12 -10.71 -3.59
C ASN A 281 -6.03 -9.42 -4.44
N LYS A 282 -7.14 -9.04 -5.06
CA LYS A 282 -7.27 -7.87 -5.92
C LYS A 282 -8.12 -6.81 -5.27
N VAL A 283 -7.91 -5.56 -5.62
CA VAL A 283 -8.73 -4.43 -5.17
C VAL A 283 -9.81 -4.16 -6.21
N PHE A 284 -11.06 -4.24 -5.80
CA PHE A 284 -12.20 -3.79 -6.58
C PHE A 284 -12.66 -2.43 -6.05
N LEU A 285 -12.72 -1.43 -6.90
CA LEU A 285 -13.15 -0.05 -6.59
C LEU A 285 -14.43 0.27 -7.35
N GLN A 286 -15.45 0.74 -6.63
CA GLN A 286 -16.73 1.15 -7.18
C GLN A 286 -17.04 2.60 -6.77
N PHE A 287 -17.23 3.46 -7.75
CA PHE A 287 -17.64 4.84 -7.52
C PHE A 287 -19.13 4.92 -7.22
N GLN A 288 -19.51 5.65 -6.17
CA GLN A 288 -20.88 5.99 -5.83
C GLN A 288 -21.28 7.33 -6.43
N SER A 289 -20.40 8.33 -6.35
CA SER A 289 -20.60 9.65 -6.96
C SER A 289 -19.29 10.20 -7.53
N PHE A 290 -19.44 11.02 -8.54
CA PHE A 290 -18.42 11.94 -9.02
C PHE A 290 -19.14 13.20 -9.51
N ASP A 291 -18.96 14.29 -8.78
CA ASP A 291 -19.60 15.57 -9.04
C ASP A 291 -18.50 16.57 -9.40
N PRO A 292 -18.23 16.76 -10.71
CA PRO A 292 -17.26 17.75 -11.17
C PRO A 292 -17.73 19.18 -10.89
N SER A 293 -16.78 20.10 -10.71
CA SER A 293 -17.06 21.50 -10.46
C SER A 293 -17.89 22.12 -11.60
N PRO A 294 -18.77 23.09 -11.33
CA PRO A 294 -19.43 23.87 -12.37
C PRO A 294 -18.40 24.54 -13.29
N GLY A 295 -18.55 24.35 -14.60
CA GLY A 295 -17.59 24.86 -15.57
C GLY A 295 -16.23 24.14 -15.60
N CYS A 296 -16.20 22.90 -15.11
CA CYS A 296 -15.04 22.06 -14.99
C CYS A 296 -14.12 22.09 -16.21
N ILE A 297 -12.82 22.31 -15.98
CA ILE A 297 -11.76 22.28 -16.99
C ILE A 297 -10.72 21.22 -16.67
N SER A 298 -10.47 20.95 -15.38
CA SER A 298 -9.31 20.16 -14.92
C SER A 298 -9.62 19.08 -13.89
N ASP A 299 -10.89 18.94 -13.45
CA ASP A 299 -11.24 17.88 -12.51
C ASP A 299 -11.03 16.50 -13.12
N SER A 300 -10.37 15.64 -12.40
CA SER A 300 -10.13 14.27 -12.88
C SER A 300 -9.98 13.27 -11.74
N VAL A 301 -10.38 12.04 -12.01
CA VAL A 301 -10.04 10.87 -11.22
C VAL A 301 -9.23 9.93 -12.10
N LYS A 302 -8.04 9.55 -11.63
CA LYS A 302 -7.18 8.56 -12.28
C LYS A 302 -6.97 7.38 -11.33
N VAL A 303 -7.09 6.19 -11.87
CA VAL A 303 -6.85 4.96 -11.11
C VAL A 303 -5.77 4.16 -11.82
N TYR A 304 -4.76 3.75 -11.05
CA TYR A 304 -3.60 3.01 -11.55
C TYR A 304 -3.54 1.62 -10.93
N ASP A 305 -3.11 0.65 -11.72
CA ASP A 305 -2.92 -0.75 -11.35
C ASP A 305 -1.55 -0.95 -10.70
N GLY A 306 -1.41 -0.56 -9.45
CA GLY A 306 -0.15 -0.67 -8.70
C GLY A 306 0.08 0.46 -7.70
N ALA A 307 1.34 0.69 -7.33
CA ALA A 307 1.72 1.53 -6.19
C ALA A 307 1.78 3.04 -6.47
N GLY A 308 1.58 3.50 -7.70
CA GLY A 308 1.70 4.92 -8.02
C GLY A 308 1.50 5.26 -9.50
N LYS A 309 1.81 6.49 -9.87
CA LYS A 309 1.54 7.06 -11.22
C LYS A 309 2.33 6.42 -12.35
N MET A 310 3.39 5.67 -12.06
CA MET A 310 4.16 4.92 -13.06
C MET A 310 3.54 3.55 -13.38
N SER A 311 2.54 3.13 -12.62
CA SER A 311 1.80 1.90 -12.86
C SER A 311 0.82 2.05 -14.04
N PRO A 312 0.39 0.94 -14.67
CA PRO A 312 -0.60 0.99 -15.75
C PRO A 312 -1.86 1.75 -15.36
N LEU A 313 -2.35 2.61 -16.24
CA LEU A 313 -3.56 3.39 -16.01
C LEU A 313 -4.80 2.53 -16.28
N LEU A 314 -5.66 2.33 -15.28
CA LEU A 314 -6.93 1.62 -15.40
C LEU A 314 -8.04 2.55 -15.89
N ILE A 315 -8.10 3.76 -15.35
CA ILE A 315 -9.10 4.75 -15.70
C ILE A 315 -8.50 6.16 -15.67
N ASN A 316 -8.89 6.96 -16.64
CA ASN A 316 -8.61 8.39 -16.70
C ASN A 316 -9.90 9.11 -17.04
N THR A 317 -10.49 9.75 -16.07
CA THR A 317 -11.76 10.46 -16.24
C THR A 317 -11.53 11.94 -16.06
N THR A 318 -12.20 12.71 -16.89
CA THR A 318 -12.19 14.16 -16.83
C THR A 318 -13.62 14.69 -16.71
N CYS A 319 -13.75 15.97 -16.62
CA CYS A 319 -15.02 16.70 -16.65
C CYS A 319 -16.01 16.12 -17.68
N GLY A 320 -17.26 15.95 -17.30
CA GLY A 320 -18.34 15.47 -18.17
C GLY A 320 -18.75 14.00 -17.99
N MET A 321 -17.95 13.18 -17.32
CA MET A 321 -18.36 11.81 -16.99
C MET A 321 -19.05 11.78 -15.62
N LYS A 322 -20.37 11.66 -15.61
CA LYS A 322 -21.16 11.60 -14.37
C LYS A 322 -21.15 10.23 -13.70
N LYS A 323 -20.89 9.14 -14.44
CA LYS A 323 -20.86 7.76 -13.93
C LYS A 323 -19.56 7.11 -14.33
N LEU A 324 -18.76 6.79 -13.35
CA LEU A 324 -17.46 6.13 -13.54
C LEU A 324 -17.65 4.62 -13.54
N PRO A 325 -16.99 3.88 -14.46
CA PRO A 325 -17.02 2.42 -14.43
C PRO A 325 -16.36 1.90 -13.17
N PRO A 326 -16.80 0.75 -12.67
CA PRO A 326 -16.08 0.04 -11.61
C PRO A 326 -14.75 -0.48 -12.16
N VAL A 327 -13.69 -0.42 -11.34
CA VAL A 327 -12.34 -0.85 -11.72
C VAL A 327 -11.79 -1.92 -10.79
N MET A 328 -10.89 -2.75 -11.31
CA MET A 328 -10.23 -3.79 -10.54
C MET A 328 -8.74 -3.83 -10.87
N SER A 329 -7.90 -3.91 -9.83
CA SER A 329 -6.47 -4.12 -9.99
C SER A 329 -6.13 -5.55 -10.43
N SER A 330 -4.97 -5.73 -11.01
CA SER A 330 -4.44 -7.08 -11.34
C SER A 330 -3.86 -7.78 -10.10
N GLY A 331 -3.40 -7.01 -9.13
CA GLY A 331 -2.80 -7.47 -7.87
C GLY A 331 -3.40 -6.78 -6.65
N ASN A 332 -2.65 -6.77 -5.57
CA ASN A 332 -3.07 -6.28 -4.26
C ASN A 332 -2.86 -4.77 -4.03
N LEU A 333 -2.51 -4.03 -5.08
CA LEU A 333 -2.21 -2.60 -5.03
C LEU A 333 -3.10 -1.83 -6.00
N MET A 334 -3.63 -0.69 -5.56
CA MET A 334 -4.34 0.26 -6.42
C MET A 334 -4.04 1.67 -5.96
N PHE A 335 -3.64 2.54 -6.89
CA PHE A 335 -3.38 3.94 -6.60
C PHE A 335 -4.47 4.81 -7.24
N VAL A 336 -5.10 5.67 -6.44
CA VAL A 336 -6.17 6.57 -6.87
C VAL A 336 -5.69 8.00 -6.71
N GLU A 337 -5.77 8.77 -7.79
CA GLU A 337 -5.47 10.20 -7.83
C GLU A 337 -6.74 10.98 -8.15
N PHE A 338 -7.04 11.98 -7.35
CA PHE A 338 -8.09 12.96 -7.59
C PHE A 338 -7.49 14.33 -7.74
N LEU A 339 -7.84 15.02 -8.82
CA LEU A 339 -7.51 16.42 -9.07
C LEU A 339 -8.80 17.22 -9.07
N SER A 340 -8.83 18.30 -8.30
CA SER A 340 -9.95 19.24 -8.24
C SER A 340 -9.51 20.60 -8.74
N GLY A 341 -10.20 21.12 -9.74
CA GLY A 341 -10.07 22.50 -10.21
C GLY A 341 -10.97 23.49 -9.45
N GLY A 342 -11.70 23.01 -8.43
CA GLY A 342 -12.68 23.81 -7.68
C GLY A 342 -13.39 23.02 -6.60
N ALA A 343 -14.72 23.02 -6.60
CA ALA A 343 -15.58 22.37 -5.60
C ALA A 343 -15.99 20.93 -5.98
N SER A 344 -15.23 20.23 -6.82
CA SER A 344 -15.54 18.86 -7.22
C SER A 344 -15.37 17.88 -6.06
N THR A 345 -16.22 16.86 -6.03
CA THR A 345 -16.18 15.79 -5.04
C THR A 345 -16.37 14.42 -5.69
N PHE A 346 -15.82 13.38 -5.06
CA PHE A 346 -16.19 12.01 -5.37
C PHE A 346 -16.28 11.16 -4.10
N THR A 347 -17.05 10.08 -4.20
CA THR A 347 -17.10 9.02 -3.23
C THR A 347 -16.96 7.67 -3.92
N ALA A 348 -16.20 6.77 -3.32
CA ALA A 348 -16.01 5.42 -3.81
C ALA A 348 -15.89 4.45 -2.64
N SER A 349 -16.27 3.19 -2.86
CA SER A 349 -15.98 2.08 -1.96
C SER A 349 -15.00 1.12 -2.61
N TYR A 350 -14.17 0.49 -1.82
CA TYR A 350 -13.33 -0.60 -2.27
C TYR A 350 -13.51 -1.85 -1.43
N GLN A 351 -13.23 -3.00 -2.03
CA GLN A 351 -13.20 -4.29 -1.35
C GLN A 351 -12.18 -5.23 -1.98
N THR A 352 -11.75 -6.24 -1.22
CA THR A 352 -10.92 -7.33 -1.73
C THR A 352 -11.75 -8.31 -2.54
N VAL A 353 -11.16 -8.83 -3.62
CA VAL A 353 -11.79 -9.86 -4.47
C VAL A 353 -10.76 -10.92 -4.84
N ALA A 354 -11.09 -12.18 -4.55
CA ALA A 354 -10.17 -13.30 -4.80
C ALA A 354 -10.03 -13.64 -6.27
N CYS A 355 -11.07 -13.48 -7.07
CA CYS A 355 -11.11 -13.89 -8.47
C CYS A 355 -11.87 -12.91 -9.36
N GLY A 356 -11.74 -13.08 -10.69
CA GLY A 356 -12.27 -12.16 -11.68
C GLY A 356 -11.20 -11.23 -12.25
N GLY A 357 -11.62 -10.11 -12.79
CA GLY A 357 -10.70 -9.13 -13.41
C GLY A 357 -11.37 -8.04 -14.20
N MET A 358 -10.57 -7.09 -14.65
CA MET A 358 -11.01 -6.03 -15.55
C MET A 358 -10.73 -6.43 -17.00
N GLN A 359 -11.71 -6.23 -17.88
CA GLN A 359 -11.65 -6.49 -19.31
C GLN A 359 -11.88 -5.16 -20.06
N THR A 360 -10.86 -4.74 -20.82
CA THR A 360 -10.91 -3.50 -21.62
C THR A 360 -10.75 -3.76 -23.12
N LYS A 361 -10.64 -5.05 -23.52
CA LYS A 361 -10.56 -5.46 -24.91
C LYS A 361 -11.91 -5.32 -25.59
N LEU A 362 -11.92 -5.20 -26.93
CA LEU A 362 -13.15 -5.10 -27.71
C LEU A 362 -13.99 -6.37 -27.69
N ASN A 363 -13.38 -7.50 -27.39
CA ASN A 363 -14.03 -8.79 -27.22
C ASN A 363 -13.22 -9.67 -26.27
N GLY A 364 -13.86 -10.71 -25.76
CA GLY A 364 -13.23 -11.67 -24.85
C GLY A 364 -14.22 -12.68 -24.29
N THR A 365 -13.72 -13.57 -23.46
CA THR A 365 -14.49 -14.61 -22.80
C THR A 365 -14.39 -14.46 -21.30
N VAL A 366 -15.49 -14.65 -20.61
CA VAL A 366 -15.55 -14.80 -19.15
C VAL A 366 -16.13 -16.17 -18.84
N THR A 367 -15.48 -16.90 -17.93
CA THR A 367 -15.88 -18.23 -17.49
C THR A 367 -16.07 -18.28 -16.00
N SER A 368 -16.83 -19.26 -15.52
CA SER A 368 -16.87 -19.57 -14.10
C SER A 368 -15.49 -19.93 -13.55
N PRO A 369 -15.21 -19.68 -12.26
CA PRO A 369 -13.95 -20.10 -11.64
C PRO A 369 -13.78 -21.62 -11.73
N GLY A 370 -12.61 -22.06 -12.20
CA GLY A 370 -12.29 -23.48 -12.34
C GLY A 370 -12.69 -24.11 -13.69
N TYR A 371 -13.36 -23.35 -14.59
CA TYR A 371 -13.68 -23.85 -15.93
C TYR A 371 -12.44 -24.48 -16.63
N PRO A 372 -12.56 -25.63 -17.33
CA PRO A 372 -13.79 -26.38 -17.68
C PRO A 372 -14.28 -27.34 -16.59
N THR A 373 -13.72 -27.35 -15.40
CA THR A 373 -14.25 -28.11 -14.27
C THR A 373 -15.34 -27.32 -13.55
N LYS A 374 -16.11 -28.03 -12.72
CA LYS A 374 -17.15 -27.37 -11.89
C LYS A 374 -16.57 -26.28 -11.03
N TYR A 375 -17.29 -25.16 -10.87
CA TYR A 375 -16.87 -24.08 -9.99
C TYR A 375 -16.78 -24.52 -8.52
N LEU A 376 -15.95 -23.81 -7.75
CA LEU A 376 -15.73 -24.11 -6.33
C LEU A 376 -16.83 -23.48 -5.45
N PRO A 377 -17.16 -24.08 -4.30
CA PRO A 377 -18.05 -23.48 -3.31
C PRO A 377 -17.37 -22.29 -2.61
N SER A 378 -18.17 -21.47 -1.92
CA SER A 378 -17.70 -20.30 -1.16
C SER A 378 -16.82 -19.35 -1.98
N THR A 379 -17.24 -19.08 -3.22
CA THR A 379 -16.43 -18.28 -4.16
C THR A 379 -17.20 -17.05 -4.61
N ASP A 380 -16.60 -15.88 -4.41
CA ASP A 380 -17.08 -14.60 -4.90
C ASP A 380 -16.11 -14.04 -5.93
N CYS A 381 -16.55 -13.92 -7.19
CA CYS A 381 -15.75 -13.34 -8.26
C CYS A 381 -16.44 -12.12 -8.88
N ILE A 382 -15.63 -11.18 -9.32
CA ILE A 382 -16.14 -9.97 -9.96
C ILE A 382 -15.40 -9.76 -11.30
N TRP A 383 -16.14 -9.49 -12.37
CA TRP A 383 -15.57 -9.02 -13.64
C TRP A 383 -16.16 -7.66 -13.99
N SER A 384 -15.29 -6.72 -14.32
CA SER A 384 -15.66 -5.42 -14.86
C SER A 384 -15.29 -5.39 -16.34
N ILE A 385 -16.26 -5.32 -17.21
CA ILE A 385 -16.07 -5.21 -18.67
C ILE A 385 -16.35 -3.76 -19.06
N VAL A 386 -15.33 -3.08 -19.58
CA VAL A 386 -15.39 -1.65 -19.89
C VAL A 386 -15.05 -1.43 -21.36
N ALA A 387 -16.03 -1.04 -22.15
CA ALA A 387 -15.87 -0.66 -23.54
C ALA A 387 -15.35 0.79 -23.66
N PRO A 388 -14.74 1.18 -24.79
CA PRO A 388 -14.45 2.57 -25.09
C PRO A 388 -15.71 3.45 -25.01
N SER A 389 -15.53 4.73 -24.68
CA SER A 389 -16.64 5.69 -24.64
C SER A 389 -17.39 5.70 -25.98
N GLY A 390 -18.72 5.75 -25.94
CA GLY A 390 -19.57 5.67 -27.10
C GLY A 390 -19.85 4.25 -27.62
N ASN A 391 -19.38 3.22 -26.91
CA ASN A 391 -19.69 1.82 -27.21
C ASN A 391 -20.57 1.21 -26.13
N ARG A 392 -21.22 0.08 -26.45
CA ARG A 392 -21.95 -0.79 -25.52
C ARG A 392 -21.27 -2.15 -25.41
N VAL A 393 -21.56 -2.87 -24.35
CA VAL A 393 -21.11 -4.24 -24.13
C VAL A 393 -22.27 -5.18 -24.42
N GLN A 394 -22.06 -6.13 -25.33
CA GLN A 394 -22.99 -7.23 -25.59
C GLN A 394 -22.44 -8.51 -24.96
N LEU A 395 -23.26 -9.20 -24.19
CA LEU A 395 -22.96 -10.49 -23.58
C LEU A 395 -23.71 -11.59 -24.32
N ASN A 396 -23.00 -12.60 -24.82
CA ASN A 396 -23.57 -13.79 -25.47
C ASN A 396 -23.15 -15.02 -24.65
N PHE A 397 -24.12 -15.71 -24.06
CA PHE A 397 -23.88 -16.88 -23.25
C PHE A 397 -23.74 -18.12 -24.14
N ILE A 398 -22.61 -18.83 -24.03
CA ILE A 398 -22.35 -20.11 -24.71
C ILE A 398 -22.95 -21.25 -23.89
N SER A 399 -22.76 -21.20 -22.58
CA SER A 399 -23.37 -22.11 -21.60
C SER A 399 -23.76 -21.36 -20.35
N PHE A 400 -24.83 -21.78 -19.67
CA PHE A 400 -25.21 -21.26 -18.38
C PHE A 400 -25.95 -22.33 -17.55
N ALA A 401 -25.29 -22.83 -16.52
CA ALA A 401 -25.86 -23.79 -15.57
C ALA A 401 -25.26 -23.53 -14.18
N LEU A 402 -26.05 -22.97 -13.29
CA LEU A 402 -25.72 -22.79 -11.87
C LEU A 402 -26.72 -23.54 -11.00
N GLU A 403 -26.46 -23.69 -9.71
CA GLU A 403 -27.42 -24.27 -8.78
C GLU A 403 -28.78 -23.54 -8.90
N SER A 404 -29.86 -24.32 -8.96
CA SER A 404 -31.21 -23.73 -9.04
C SER A 404 -31.78 -23.46 -7.66
N SER A 405 -32.21 -22.23 -7.44
CA SER A 405 -32.90 -21.86 -6.20
C SER A 405 -33.96 -20.79 -6.44
N ARG A 406 -34.97 -20.75 -5.55
CA ARG A 406 -35.98 -19.70 -5.63
C ARG A 406 -35.33 -18.33 -5.37
N ASN A 407 -35.54 -17.38 -6.29
CA ASN A 407 -34.95 -16.03 -6.25
C ASN A 407 -33.39 -16.03 -6.26
N CYS A 408 -32.74 -17.11 -6.73
CA CYS A 408 -31.31 -17.23 -6.78
C CYS A 408 -30.61 -16.84 -5.46
N VAL A 409 -31.03 -17.48 -4.35
CA VAL A 409 -30.53 -17.14 -3.00
C VAL A 409 -29.21 -17.85 -2.66
N TYR A 410 -28.88 -18.94 -3.39
CA TYR A 410 -27.66 -19.72 -3.21
C TYR A 410 -26.63 -19.29 -4.26
N ASP A 411 -26.43 -20.03 -5.32
CA ASP A 411 -25.49 -19.69 -6.36
C ASP A 411 -26.12 -18.79 -7.42
N TYR A 412 -25.41 -17.76 -7.84
CA TYR A 412 -25.92 -16.88 -8.89
C TYR A 412 -24.84 -16.12 -9.64
N LEU A 413 -25.16 -15.71 -10.85
CA LEU A 413 -24.48 -14.65 -11.57
C LEU A 413 -25.37 -13.42 -11.57
N SER A 414 -24.89 -12.32 -11.01
CA SER A 414 -25.60 -11.05 -11.10
C SER A 414 -24.96 -10.15 -12.15
N ILE A 415 -25.81 -9.44 -12.90
CA ILE A 415 -25.39 -8.59 -14.00
C ILE A 415 -25.97 -7.19 -13.78
N SER A 416 -25.08 -6.20 -13.80
CA SER A 416 -25.46 -4.80 -13.69
C SER A 416 -24.70 -3.95 -14.71
N ASP A 417 -25.26 -2.83 -15.14
CA ASP A 417 -24.67 -1.94 -16.12
C ASP A 417 -24.79 -0.45 -15.70
N SER A 418 -24.33 0.43 -16.54
CA SER A 418 -24.28 1.88 -16.32
C SER A 418 -25.64 2.57 -16.13
N SER A 419 -26.76 1.95 -16.51
CA SER A 419 -28.10 2.58 -16.37
C SER A 419 -28.61 2.58 -14.94
N ARG A 420 -28.12 1.62 -14.14
CA ARG A 420 -28.61 1.38 -12.77
C ARG A 420 -27.69 2.03 -11.77
N SER A 421 -28.16 3.08 -11.10
CA SER A 421 -27.42 3.74 -10.02
C SER A 421 -27.33 2.86 -8.77
N GLY A 422 -26.13 2.60 -8.33
CA GLY A 422 -25.57 2.22 -7.03
C GLY A 422 -26.24 1.23 -6.08
N THR A 423 -27.56 1.10 -6.04
CA THR A 423 -28.28 0.27 -5.08
C THR A 423 -29.42 -0.55 -5.69
N SER A 424 -29.67 -0.45 -6.98
CA SER A 424 -30.76 -1.18 -7.64
C SER A 424 -30.36 -2.64 -7.91
N VAL A 425 -31.28 -3.52 -7.60
CA VAL A 425 -31.26 -4.96 -7.77
C VAL A 425 -30.62 -5.33 -9.12
N SER A 426 -29.40 -5.82 -9.10
CA SER A 426 -28.82 -6.52 -10.22
C SER A 426 -29.66 -7.74 -10.50
N ASP A 427 -30.01 -8.00 -11.77
CA ASP A 427 -30.73 -9.20 -12.12
C ASP A 427 -29.84 -10.41 -11.75
N LYS A 428 -30.33 -11.28 -10.89
CA LYS A 428 -29.66 -12.51 -10.51
C LYS A 428 -30.14 -13.64 -11.43
N TYR A 429 -29.20 -14.40 -11.90
CA TYR A 429 -29.44 -15.54 -12.77
C TYR A 429 -28.87 -16.80 -12.12
N CYS A 430 -29.71 -17.89 -12.09
CA CYS A 430 -29.35 -19.20 -11.58
C CYS A 430 -30.12 -20.28 -12.32
N GLY A 431 -29.84 -21.56 -12.03
CA GLY A 431 -30.39 -22.72 -12.74
C GLY A 431 -29.77 -22.90 -14.12
N ALA A 432 -30.16 -23.98 -14.80
CA ALA A 432 -29.76 -24.27 -16.18
C ALA A 432 -30.75 -23.62 -17.16
N LYS A 433 -30.28 -22.73 -18.02
CA LYS A 433 -31.14 -22.06 -18.99
C LYS A 433 -30.35 -21.49 -20.18
N ASN A 434 -31.05 -21.37 -21.31
CA ASN A 434 -30.53 -20.57 -22.43
C ASN A 434 -30.73 -19.07 -22.15
N MET A 435 -29.62 -18.38 -21.93
CA MET A 435 -29.64 -16.95 -21.70
C MET A 435 -29.72 -16.22 -23.04
N PRO A 436 -30.67 -15.27 -23.21
CA PRO A 436 -30.67 -14.41 -24.38
C PRO A 436 -29.45 -13.50 -24.38
N PRO A 437 -29.02 -12.99 -25.54
CA PRO A 437 -28.02 -11.94 -25.59
C PRO A 437 -28.47 -10.72 -24.77
N LEU A 438 -27.54 -10.17 -23.97
CA LEU A 438 -27.78 -8.99 -23.15
C LEU A 438 -26.92 -7.85 -23.67
N VAL A 439 -27.51 -6.66 -23.87
CA VAL A 439 -26.80 -5.46 -24.31
C VAL A 439 -26.88 -4.41 -23.21
N SER A 440 -25.74 -3.86 -22.84
CA SER A 440 -25.67 -2.82 -21.80
C SER A 440 -26.26 -1.48 -22.30
N SER A 441 -26.75 -0.66 -21.40
CA SER A 441 -27.25 0.69 -21.70
C SER A 441 -26.12 1.71 -21.91
N GLY A 442 -24.93 1.44 -21.42
CA GLY A 442 -23.74 2.28 -21.56
C GLY A 442 -22.48 1.43 -21.77
N ASN A 443 -21.32 2.02 -21.52
CA ASN A 443 -20.03 1.45 -21.91
C ASN A 443 -19.42 0.46 -20.91
N TRP A 444 -20.14 -0.01 -19.89
CA TRP A 444 -19.62 -1.01 -18.96
C TRP A 444 -20.70 -1.97 -18.46
N VAL A 445 -20.25 -3.18 -18.11
CA VAL A 445 -21.01 -4.23 -17.42
C VAL A 445 -20.20 -4.75 -16.26
N LEU A 446 -20.87 -4.97 -15.14
CA LEU A 446 -20.34 -5.60 -13.95
C LEU A 446 -20.99 -6.97 -13.76
N LEU A 447 -20.19 -8.03 -13.73
CA LEU A 447 -20.59 -9.39 -13.44
C LEU A 447 -20.12 -9.75 -12.05
N LYS A 448 -21.03 -10.24 -11.18
CA LYS A 448 -20.69 -10.77 -9.85
C LYS A 448 -21.20 -12.20 -9.76
N PHE A 449 -20.27 -13.13 -9.62
CA PHE A 449 -20.57 -14.53 -9.37
C PHE A 449 -20.48 -14.81 -7.87
N HIS A 450 -21.43 -15.54 -7.35
CA HIS A 450 -21.46 -16.01 -5.97
C HIS A 450 -21.80 -17.49 -5.94
N SER A 451 -21.07 -18.27 -5.14
CA SER A 451 -21.41 -19.65 -4.77
C SER A 451 -21.38 -19.81 -3.25
N ASP A 452 -22.37 -20.53 -2.72
CA ASP A 452 -22.46 -20.80 -1.28
C ASP A 452 -21.51 -21.93 -0.82
N ILE A 453 -21.56 -22.28 0.47
CA ILE A 453 -20.67 -23.27 1.09
C ILE A 453 -21.09 -24.72 0.74
N VAL A 454 -22.34 -24.93 0.31
CA VAL A 454 -22.93 -26.25 0.12
C VAL A 454 -23.04 -26.57 -1.35
N ARG A 455 -22.26 -27.55 -1.82
CA ARG A 455 -22.53 -28.17 -3.11
C ARG A 455 -23.82 -29.01 -2.99
N ARG A 456 -24.97 -28.44 -3.28
CA ARG A 456 -26.21 -29.20 -3.40
C ARG A 456 -26.17 -29.94 -4.75
N TRP A 457 -26.01 -31.24 -4.67
CA TRP A 457 -26.01 -32.11 -5.83
C TRP A 457 -27.32 -31.94 -6.60
N MET A 458 -27.25 -31.51 -7.85
CA MET A 458 -28.33 -31.81 -8.76
C MET A 458 -28.29 -33.32 -9.01
N GLU A 459 -29.22 -34.06 -8.42
CA GLU A 459 -29.55 -35.40 -8.84
C GLU A 459 -30.18 -35.30 -10.23
N THR A 460 -29.41 -35.35 -11.25
CA THR A 460 -29.69 -35.89 -12.60
C THR A 460 -28.69 -35.39 -13.63
N ASN A 461 -27.92 -36.32 -14.17
CA ASN A 461 -27.29 -36.31 -15.49
C ASN A 461 -26.55 -35.05 -15.99
N ASP A 462 -25.25 -35.07 -15.84
CA ASP A 462 -24.19 -34.55 -16.74
C ASP A 462 -24.30 -33.15 -17.40
N LEU A 463 -25.14 -32.25 -16.96
CA LEU A 463 -25.05 -30.87 -17.38
C LEU A 463 -24.10 -30.14 -16.42
N GLY A 464 -22.93 -29.74 -16.94
CA GLY A 464 -21.88 -29.07 -16.17
C GLY A 464 -22.41 -27.87 -15.40
N THR A 465 -22.04 -27.79 -14.12
CA THR A 465 -22.28 -26.61 -13.29
C THR A 465 -21.21 -25.59 -13.62
N ASP A 466 -21.43 -24.80 -14.68
CA ASP A 466 -20.52 -23.72 -15.12
C ASP A 466 -21.26 -22.64 -15.90
N TYR A 467 -20.57 -21.58 -16.21
CA TYR A 467 -21.00 -20.67 -17.26
C TYR A 467 -19.81 -20.25 -18.12
N THR A 468 -20.08 -20.07 -19.38
CA THR A 468 -19.17 -19.45 -20.34
C THR A 468 -19.94 -18.40 -21.12
N LEU A 469 -19.44 -17.20 -21.13
CA LEU A 469 -19.98 -16.12 -21.95
C LEU A 469 -18.89 -15.46 -22.77
N PHE A 470 -19.26 -15.05 -23.97
CA PHE A 470 -18.45 -14.23 -24.85
C PHE A 470 -19.01 -12.80 -24.84
N PHE A 471 -18.14 -11.82 -24.74
CA PHE A 471 -18.55 -10.42 -24.86
C PHE A 471 -17.96 -9.76 -26.11
N THR A 472 -18.71 -8.84 -26.67
CA THR A 472 -18.27 -7.94 -27.73
C THR A 472 -18.60 -6.53 -27.34
N THR A 473 -17.88 -5.57 -27.92
CA THR A 473 -18.20 -4.14 -27.78
C THR A 473 -18.63 -3.61 -29.13
N GLU A 474 -19.78 -2.96 -29.15
CA GLU A 474 -20.38 -2.38 -30.37
C GLU A 474 -20.51 -0.88 -30.21
N ARG A 475 -20.34 -0.14 -31.33
CA ARG A 475 -20.53 1.31 -31.36
C ARG A 475 -22.02 1.64 -31.25
N ILE A 476 -22.36 2.65 -30.42
CA ILE A 476 -23.72 3.18 -30.27
C ILE A 476 -24.08 3.99 -31.49
#